data_3ebeb6d16ea69c7ce3c29e5b3c5e0513
#
_entry.id   3ebeb6d16ea69c7ce3c29e5b3c5e0513
#
_cell.length_a   1.000
_cell.length_b   1.000
_cell.length_c   1.000
_cell.angle_alpha   90.00
_cell.angle_beta   90.00
_cell.angle_gamma   90.00
#
_symmetry.space_group_name_H-M   'P 1'
#
loop_
_entity.id
_entity.type
_entity.pdbx_description
1 polymer ?
#
loop_
_entity_poly.entity_id
_entity_poly.type
_entity_poly.pdbx_seq_one_letter_code
_entity_poly.pdbx_strand_id
1 'polypeptide(L)'
;MPFTSHQVIKYILLSSLVLLAWLPHFQSFILDFIDQALLQSGILYASSRSVNAIISLLQSAEVGIGIASIQPAQLLDPVNDLAEYMSDAMRLALGSLFIQRILFSIASGELFSALFTLSVGCYVVCDYFGYLKKLSTNVLASFILMRFLIPLVVITTGFASQVFLDDDIEAQSKAVSQTVDKLTDQANATSALSENMRSQITSQKQTALDELTLLSTEQRQ
;
A
#
# COMPACT_ATOMS: atom_id res chain seq x y z
N MET A 1 -38.57 15.59 -37.67
CA MET A 1 -39.19 14.98 -36.48
C MET A 1 -38.76 15.81 -35.29
N PRO A 2 -39.63 16.31 -34.44
CA PRO A 2 -39.22 17.08 -33.25
C PRO A 2 -38.48 16.15 -32.29
N PHE A 3 -37.27 16.53 -31.91
CA PHE A 3 -36.52 15.84 -30.88
C PHE A 3 -37.32 15.83 -29.58
N THR A 4 -37.66 14.68 -29.06
CA THR A 4 -38.27 14.59 -27.75
C THR A 4 -37.27 15.05 -26.70
N SER A 5 -37.71 15.75 -25.65
CA SER A 5 -36.85 16.27 -24.58
C SER A 5 -35.90 15.22 -24.01
N HIS A 6 -36.35 13.97 -23.97
CA HIS A 6 -35.55 12.81 -23.56
C HIS A 6 -34.34 12.53 -24.49
N GLN A 7 -34.50 12.74 -25.78
CA GLN A 7 -33.39 12.54 -26.74
C GLN A 7 -32.33 13.63 -26.61
N VAL A 8 -32.76 14.85 -26.38
CA VAL A 8 -31.86 16.01 -26.17
C VAL A 8 -30.99 15.78 -24.89
N ILE A 9 -31.64 15.41 -23.78
CA ILE A 9 -30.93 15.14 -22.53
C ILE A 9 -29.91 14.01 -22.72
N LYS A 10 -30.25 12.91 -23.39
CA LYS A 10 -29.37 11.80 -23.70
C LYS A 10 -28.13 12.21 -24.49
N TYR A 11 -28.31 13.03 -25.55
CA TYR A 11 -27.18 13.49 -26.35
C TYR A 11 -26.28 14.49 -25.61
N ILE A 12 -26.88 15.35 -24.78
CA ILE A 12 -26.12 16.25 -23.90
C ILE A 12 -25.27 15.45 -22.92
N LEU A 13 -25.84 14.42 -22.31
CA LEU A 13 -25.13 13.55 -21.36
C LEU A 13 -23.99 12.78 -22.02
N LEU A 14 -24.20 12.24 -23.22
CA LEU A 14 -23.16 11.58 -24.01
C LEU A 14 -22.04 12.56 -24.41
N SER A 15 -22.39 13.77 -24.85
CA SER A 15 -21.42 14.82 -25.18
C SER A 15 -20.60 15.21 -23.94
N SER A 16 -21.22 15.34 -22.79
CA SER A 16 -20.54 15.61 -21.50
C SER A 16 -19.56 14.50 -21.13
N LEU A 17 -19.92 13.22 -21.32
CA LEU A 17 -19.04 12.09 -21.07
C LEU A 17 -17.82 12.08 -22.03
N VAL A 18 -18.03 12.42 -23.30
CA VAL A 18 -16.91 12.55 -24.26
C VAL A 18 -15.98 13.68 -23.84
N LEU A 19 -16.51 14.85 -23.49
CA LEU A 19 -15.70 15.96 -23.00
C LEU A 19 -14.89 15.56 -21.75
N LEU A 20 -15.53 14.89 -20.78
CA LEU A 20 -14.85 14.41 -19.57
C LEU A 20 -13.74 13.40 -19.89
N ALA A 21 -13.95 12.53 -20.90
CA ALA A 21 -12.95 11.56 -21.33
C ALA A 21 -11.69 12.21 -21.93
N TRP A 22 -11.80 13.39 -22.51
CA TRP A 22 -10.69 14.15 -23.10
C TRP A 22 -10.08 15.19 -22.16
N LEU A 23 -10.64 15.42 -20.97
CA LEU A 23 -10.09 16.37 -20.01
C LEU A 23 -8.83 15.81 -19.33
N PRO A 24 -7.64 16.38 -19.56
CA PRO A 24 -6.41 15.90 -18.92
C PRO A 24 -6.42 16.11 -17.41
N HIS A 25 -7.05 17.17 -16.92
CA HIS A 25 -7.17 17.45 -15.48
C HIS A 25 -7.97 16.37 -14.72
N PHE A 26 -8.98 15.78 -15.33
CA PHE A 26 -9.73 14.69 -14.72
C PHE A 26 -8.88 13.43 -14.63
N GLN A 27 -8.06 13.16 -15.64
CA GLN A 27 -7.18 12.00 -15.66
C GLN A 27 -6.06 12.13 -14.62
N SER A 28 -5.40 13.30 -14.56
CA SER A 28 -4.35 13.54 -13.55
C SER A 28 -4.91 13.47 -12.14
N PHE A 29 -6.07 14.05 -11.88
CA PHE A 29 -6.70 13.98 -10.56
C PHE A 29 -6.91 12.54 -10.06
N ILE A 30 -7.41 11.65 -10.92
CA ILE A 30 -7.62 10.23 -10.56
C ILE A 30 -6.29 9.51 -10.36
N LEU A 31 -5.29 9.76 -11.22
CA LEU A 31 -3.96 9.16 -11.06
C LEU A 31 -3.27 9.63 -9.78
N ASP A 32 -3.31 10.91 -9.49
CA ASP A 32 -2.72 11.48 -8.28
C ASP A 32 -3.36 10.89 -7.00
N PHE A 33 -4.67 10.68 -7.03
CA PHE A 33 -5.37 10.05 -5.92
C PHE A 33 -4.93 8.58 -5.73
N ILE A 34 -4.85 7.81 -6.82
CA ILE A 34 -4.36 6.42 -6.75
C ILE A 34 -2.90 6.38 -6.29
N ASP A 35 -2.05 7.28 -6.78
CA ASP A 35 -0.63 7.33 -6.43
C ASP A 35 -0.43 7.71 -4.96
N GLN A 36 -1.23 8.62 -4.40
CA GLN A 36 -1.25 8.92 -2.97
C GLN A 36 -1.68 7.70 -2.13
N ALA A 37 -2.74 7.01 -2.55
CA ALA A 37 -3.20 5.80 -1.86
C ALA A 37 -2.14 4.68 -1.92
N LEU A 38 -1.42 4.52 -3.04
CA LEU A 38 -0.29 3.60 -3.18
C LEU A 38 0.85 3.97 -2.23
N LEU A 39 1.20 5.24 -2.14
CA LEU A 39 2.25 5.72 -1.25
C LEU A 39 1.91 5.43 0.21
N GLN A 40 0.71 5.81 0.65
CA GLN A 40 0.24 5.57 2.02
C GLN A 40 0.21 4.08 2.37
N SER A 41 -0.37 3.25 1.50
CA SER A 41 -0.39 1.79 1.69
C SER A 41 1.02 1.19 1.71
N GLY A 42 1.94 1.74 0.91
CA GLY A 42 3.35 1.34 0.88
C GLY A 42 4.07 1.66 2.19
N ILE A 43 3.84 2.84 2.75
CA ILE A 43 4.41 3.24 4.05
C ILE A 43 3.87 2.33 5.16
N LEU A 44 2.57 2.07 5.20
CA LEU A 44 1.97 1.18 6.19
C LEU A 44 2.48 -0.26 6.08
N TYR A 45 2.65 -0.76 4.85
CA TYR A 45 3.26 -2.06 4.60
C TYR A 45 4.70 -2.13 5.11
N ALA A 46 5.52 -1.13 4.79
CA ALA A 46 6.90 -1.05 5.23
C ALA A 46 7.00 -0.95 6.76
N SER A 47 6.14 -0.16 7.40
CA SER A 47 6.06 -0.03 8.85
C SER A 47 5.71 -1.36 9.53
N SER A 48 4.68 -2.07 9.03
CA SER A 48 4.30 -3.39 9.55
C SER A 48 5.43 -4.41 9.42
N ARG A 49 6.16 -4.40 8.30
CA ARG A 49 7.33 -5.26 8.09
C ARG A 49 8.49 -4.90 9.02
N SER A 50 8.69 -3.62 9.30
CA SER A 50 9.72 -3.17 10.24
C SER A 50 9.42 -3.62 11.66
N VAL A 51 8.16 -3.53 12.10
CA VAL A 51 7.73 -4.05 13.41
C VAL A 51 8.01 -5.55 13.51
N ASN A 52 7.64 -6.34 12.50
CA ASN A 52 7.90 -7.78 12.48
C ASN A 52 9.41 -8.10 12.55
N ALA A 53 10.25 -7.36 11.80
CA ALA A 53 11.69 -7.52 11.85
C ALA A 53 12.29 -7.19 13.23
N ILE A 54 11.82 -6.11 13.87
CA ILE A 54 12.27 -5.70 15.20
C ILE A 54 11.87 -6.74 16.26
N ILE A 55 10.64 -7.25 16.22
CA ILE A 55 10.19 -8.32 17.14
C ILE A 55 11.05 -9.56 16.97
N SER A 56 11.34 -9.97 15.73
CA SER A 56 12.21 -11.12 15.45
C SER A 56 13.65 -10.92 15.99
N LEU A 57 14.18 -9.71 15.90
CA LEU A 57 15.49 -9.37 16.49
C LEU A 57 15.45 -9.45 18.02
N LEU A 58 14.42 -8.93 18.66
CA LEU A 58 14.26 -8.99 20.10
C LEU A 58 14.15 -10.44 20.60
N GLN A 59 13.36 -11.28 19.90
CA GLN A 59 13.24 -12.71 20.20
C GLN A 59 14.58 -13.45 20.04
N SER A 60 15.36 -13.12 19.03
CA SER A 60 16.67 -13.74 18.80
C SER A 60 17.73 -13.30 19.83
N ALA A 61 17.66 -12.07 20.31
CA ALA A 61 18.57 -11.55 21.32
C ALA A 61 18.39 -12.23 22.69
N GLU A 62 17.18 -12.60 23.06
CA GLU A 62 16.89 -13.29 24.33
C GLU A 62 17.39 -14.72 24.39
N VAL A 63 17.38 -15.45 23.29
CA VAL A 63 17.91 -16.82 23.19
C VAL A 63 19.41 -16.87 23.49
N GLY A 64 20.13 -15.74 23.34
CA GLY A 64 21.56 -15.65 23.58
C GLY A 64 22.00 -15.38 25.01
N ILE A 65 21.12 -15.00 25.95
CA ILE A 65 21.46 -14.52 27.29
C ILE A 65 21.22 -15.53 28.39
N GLY A 66 20.58 -16.66 28.16
CA GLY A 66 20.57 -17.86 29.01
C GLY A 66 20.31 -17.68 30.50
N ILE A 67 19.72 -16.58 31.00
CA ILE A 67 19.48 -16.34 32.41
C ILE A 67 18.03 -15.88 32.64
N ALA A 68 17.30 -16.73 33.34
CA ALA A 68 15.95 -16.57 33.88
C ALA A 68 14.81 -16.53 32.86
N SER A 69 14.03 -17.58 32.89
CA SER A 69 12.84 -17.89 32.11
C SER A 69 11.59 -17.05 32.49
N ILE A 70 11.60 -15.78 32.22
CA ILE A 70 10.37 -15.05 31.97
C ILE A 70 10.44 -14.74 30.48
N GLN A 71 9.63 -15.42 29.70
CA GLN A 71 9.63 -15.31 28.23
C GLN A 71 8.90 -14.04 27.79
N PRO A 72 9.57 -12.87 27.69
CA PRO A 72 8.96 -11.69 27.05
C PRO A 72 8.61 -11.98 25.58
N ALA A 73 9.27 -12.95 24.95
CA ALA A 73 8.95 -13.44 23.62
C ALA A 73 7.47 -13.82 23.45
N GLN A 74 6.87 -14.53 24.42
CA GLN A 74 5.45 -14.92 24.35
C GLN A 74 4.48 -13.74 24.47
N LEU A 75 4.88 -12.64 25.10
CA LEU A 75 4.09 -11.41 25.15
C LEU A 75 4.12 -10.64 23.83
N LEU A 76 5.14 -10.87 22.99
CA LEU A 76 5.30 -10.23 21.69
C LEU A 76 4.62 -11.01 20.55
N ASP A 77 4.28 -12.28 20.75
CA ASP A 77 3.62 -13.11 19.73
C ASP A 77 2.31 -12.47 19.20
N PRO A 78 1.38 -11.99 20.05
CA PRO A 78 0.15 -11.37 19.54
C PRO A 78 0.42 -10.08 18.71
N VAL A 79 1.48 -9.33 19.06
CA VAL A 79 1.86 -8.12 18.32
C VAL A 79 2.48 -8.49 16.98
N ASN A 80 3.28 -9.55 16.96
CA ASN A 80 3.84 -10.10 15.73
C ASN A 80 2.76 -10.57 14.76
N ASP A 81 1.79 -11.34 15.26
CA ASP A 81 0.66 -11.82 14.48
C ASP A 81 -0.15 -10.65 13.91
N LEU A 82 -0.41 -9.62 14.71
CA LEU A 82 -1.11 -8.42 14.25
C LEU A 82 -0.32 -7.68 13.16
N ALA A 83 1.00 -7.56 13.31
CA ALA A 83 1.86 -6.93 12.30
C ALA A 83 1.88 -7.75 11.00
N GLU A 84 1.85 -9.07 11.08
CA GLU A 84 1.76 -9.96 9.92
C GLU A 84 0.42 -9.81 9.19
N TYR A 85 -0.71 -9.83 9.91
CA TYR A 85 -2.04 -9.60 9.33
C TYR A 85 -2.15 -8.22 8.66
N MET A 86 -1.63 -7.17 9.31
CA MET A 86 -1.57 -5.82 8.71
C MET A 86 -0.73 -5.80 7.44
N SER A 87 0.43 -6.42 7.46
CA SER A 87 1.32 -6.54 6.30
C SER A 87 0.62 -7.26 5.13
N ASP A 88 -0.07 -8.35 5.38
CA ASP A 88 -0.79 -9.10 4.37
C ASP A 88 -1.99 -8.32 3.79
N ALA A 89 -2.75 -7.64 4.64
CA ALA A 89 -3.82 -6.76 4.20
C ALA A 89 -3.29 -5.61 3.31
N MET A 90 -2.20 -4.97 3.71
CA MET A 90 -1.58 -3.88 2.92
C MET A 90 -0.99 -4.39 1.61
N ARG A 91 -0.42 -5.60 1.58
CA ARG A 91 0.06 -6.23 0.34
C ARG A 91 -1.07 -6.44 -0.67
N LEU A 92 -2.23 -6.91 -0.22
CA LEU A 92 -3.42 -7.07 -1.07
C LEU A 92 -3.96 -5.72 -1.55
N ALA A 93 -4.01 -4.73 -0.67
CA ALA A 93 -4.42 -3.37 -1.01
C ALA A 93 -3.50 -2.75 -2.07
N LEU A 94 -2.18 -2.83 -1.89
CA LEU A 94 -1.18 -2.38 -2.86
C LEU A 94 -1.36 -3.06 -4.22
N GLY A 95 -1.52 -4.39 -4.23
CA GLY A 95 -1.75 -5.15 -5.47
C GLY A 95 -3.01 -4.68 -6.20
N SER A 96 -4.10 -4.47 -5.46
CA SER A 96 -5.37 -3.97 -6.01
C SER A 96 -5.23 -2.56 -6.59
N LEU A 97 -4.62 -1.64 -5.85
CA LEU A 97 -4.36 -0.27 -6.31
C LEU A 97 -3.46 -0.23 -7.54
N PHE A 98 -2.44 -1.09 -7.58
CA PHE A 98 -1.54 -1.19 -8.74
C PHE A 98 -2.28 -1.65 -9.99
N ILE A 99 -3.15 -2.65 -9.87
CA ILE A 99 -4.02 -3.10 -10.96
C ILE A 99 -4.96 -1.98 -11.41
N GLN A 100 -5.59 -1.26 -10.47
CA GLN A 100 -6.46 -0.12 -10.77
C GLN A 100 -5.70 0.97 -11.52
N ARG A 101 -4.48 1.30 -11.11
CA ARG A 101 -3.61 2.27 -11.76
C ARG A 101 -3.30 1.87 -13.21
N ILE A 102 -2.92 0.62 -13.44
CA ILE A 102 -2.61 0.10 -14.78
C ILE A 102 -3.86 0.13 -15.66
N LEU A 103 -4.98 -0.39 -15.17
CA LEU A 103 -6.23 -0.42 -15.92
C LEU A 103 -6.72 0.99 -16.26
N PHE A 104 -6.61 1.92 -15.32
CA PHE A 104 -6.99 3.32 -15.57
C PHE A 104 -6.03 3.98 -16.57
N SER A 105 -4.73 3.73 -16.48
CA SER A 105 -3.73 4.24 -17.43
C SER A 105 -4.02 3.75 -18.86
N ILE A 106 -4.38 2.47 -19.02
CA ILE A 106 -4.80 1.91 -20.32
C ILE A 106 -6.11 2.56 -20.80
N ALA A 107 -7.11 2.62 -19.94
CA ALA A 107 -8.43 3.18 -20.26
C ALA A 107 -8.38 4.69 -20.54
N SER A 108 -7.42 5.43 -19.96
CA SER A 108 -7.21 6.86 -20.20
C SER A 108 -6.30 7.17 -21.39
N GLY A 109 -5.71 6.19 -22.03
CA GLY A 109 -4.88 6.35 -23.21
C GLY A 109 -5.61 6.99 -24.39
N GLU A 110 -4.86 7.69 -25.24
CA GLU A 110 -5.41 8.40 -26.42
C GLU A 110 -6.17 7.46 -27.36
N LEU A 111 -5.64 6.26 -27.60
CA LEU A 111 -6.29 5.25 -28.44
C LEU A 111 -7.66 4.85 -27.88
N PHE A 112 -7.74 4.64 -26.57
CA PHE A 112 -9.00 4.25 -25.94
C PHE A 112 -10.02 5.41 -25.95
N SER A 113 -9.55 6.63 -25.75
CA SER A 113 -10.37 7.85 -25.86
C SER A 113 -10.91 8.05 -27.27
N ALA A 114 -10.09 7.77 -28.30
CA ALA A 114 -10.51 7.82 -29.70
C ALA A 114 -11.55 6.72 -30.02
N LEU A 115 -11.32 5.48 -29.58
CA LEU A 115 -12.28 4.39 -29.75
C LEU A 115 -13.61 4.66 -29.03
N PHE A 116 -13.56 5.23 -27.84
CA PHE A 116 -14.74 5.63 -27.09
C PHE A 116 -15.53 6.69 -27.86
N THR A 117 -14.85 7.74 -28.38
CA THR A 117 -15.47 8.80 -29.18
C THR A 117 -16.10 8.23 -30.47
N LEU A 118 -15.38 7.31 -31.13
CA LEU A 118 -15.91 6.61 -32.32
C LEU A 118 -17.16 5.77 -32.00
N SER A 119 -17.14 5.09 -30.84
CA SER A 119 -18.30 4.30 -30.38
C SER A 119 -19.53 5.19 -30.10
N VAL A 120 -19.32 6.38 -29.50
CA VAL A 120 -20.40 7.36 -29.30
C VAL A 120 -20.93 7.86 -30.64
N GLY A 121 -20.06 8.21 -31.61
CA GLY A 121 -20.44 8.61 -32.94
C GLY A 121 -21.23 7.52 -33.66
N CYS A 122 -20.77 6.30 -33.66
CA CYS A 122 -21.47 5.13 -34.22
C CYS A 122 -22.85 4.94 -33.57
N TYR A 123 -22.94 5.07 -32.24
CA TYR A 123 -24.20 4.98 -31.53
C TYR A 123 -25.21 6.06 -32.01
N VAL A 124 -24.78 7.32 -32.13
CA VAL A 124 -25.64 8.43 -32.59
C VAL A 124 -26.15 8.15 -34.00
N VAL A 125 -25.28 7.68 -34.91
CA VAL A 125 -25.64 7.33 -36.28
C VAL A 125 -26.63 6.16 -36.31
N CYS A 126 -26.36 5.09 -35.58
CA CYS A 126 -27.25 3.93 -35.49
C CYS A 126 -28.61 4.28 -34.87
N ASP A 127 -28.64 5.18 -33.89
CA ASP A 127 -29.89 5.65 -33.26
C ASP A 127 -30.73 6.49 -34.25
N TYR A 128 -30.08 7.32 -35.09
CA TYR A 128 -30.72 8.11 -36.13
C TYR A 128 -31.32 7.26 -37.25
N PHE A 129 -30.55 6.27 -37.75
CA PHE A 129 -31.01 5.39 -38.84
C PHE A 129 -31.87 4.20 -38.34
N GLY A 130 -31.96 3.96 -37.04
CA GLY A 130 -32.75 2.87 -36.48
C GLY A 130 -32.13 1.47 -36.65
N TYR A 131 -30.94 1.36 -37.25
CA TYR A 131 -30.22 0.10 -37.52
C TYR A 131 -29.38 -0.31 -36.30
N LEU A 132 -29.35 -1.62 -36.00
CA LEU A 132 -28.44 -2.23 -35.00
C LEU A 132 -28.46 -1.55 -33.61
N LYS A 133 -29.57 -0.92 -33.25
CA LYS A 133 -29.71 -0.12 -32.03
C LYS A 133 -29.27 -0.86 -30.75
N LYS A 134 -29.66 -2.15 -30.64
CA LYS A 134 -29.32 -2.97 -29.46
C LYS A 134 -27.82 -3.25 -29.38
N LEU A 135 -27.18 -3.58 -30.52
CA LEU A 135 -25.74 -3.87 -30.56
C LEU A 135 -24.93 -2.61 -30.22
N SER A 136 -25.25 -1.48 -30.85
CA SER A 136 -24.57 -0.21 -30.62
C SER A 136 -24.73 0.28 -29.17
N THR A 137 -25.90 0.08 -28.55
CA THR A 137 -26.12 0.40 -27.14
C THR A 137 -25.24 -0.47 -26.23
N ASN A 138 -25.14 -1.78 -26.48
CA ASN A 138 -24.32 -2.67 -25.67
C ASN A 138 -22.82 -2.35 -25.78
N VAL A 139 -22.34 -2.07 -26.98
CA VAL A 139 -20.95 -1.68 -27.23
C VAL A 139 -20.64 -0.36 -26.50
N LEU A 140 -21.50 0.65 -26.65
CA LEU A 140 -21.35 1.94 -25.97
C LEU A 140 -21.36 1.76 -24.44
N ALA A 141 -22.31 0.98 -23.91
CA ALA A 141 -22.40 0.70 -22.47
C ALA A 141 -21.12 0.02 -21.95
N SER A 142 -20.55 -0.92 -22.71
CA SER A 142 -19.28 -1.58 -22.36
C SER A 142 -18.11 -0.59 -22.29
N PHE A 143 -18.01 0.33 -23.27
CA PHE A 143 -16.98 1.37 -23.26
C PHE A 143 -17.15 2.38 -22.11
N ILE A 144 -18.40 2.80 -21.82
CA ILE A 144 -18.69 3.69 -20.67
C ILE A 144 -18.28 2.99 -19.38
N LEU A 145 -18.67 1.73 -19.20
CA LEU A 145 -18.36 0.97 -18.00
C LEU A 145 -16.85 0.82 -17.84
N MET A 146 -16.14 0.42 -18.88
CA MET A 146 -14.69 0.24 -18.83
C MET A 146 -13.94 1.55 -18.54
N ARG A 147 -14.43 2.69 -19.06
CA ARG A 147 -13.80 4.01 -18.91
C ARG A 147 -14.06 4.65 -17.55
N PHE A 148 -15.29 4.52 -17.03
CA PHE A 148 -15.74 5.27 -15.87
C PHE A 148 -15.89 4.43 -14.58
N LEU A 149 -15.82 3.10 -14.68
CA LEU A 149 -15.92 2.22 -13.52
C LEU A 149 -14.80 2.48 -12.50
N ILE A 150 -13.54 2.58 -12.98
CA ILE A 150 -12.39 2.78 -12.10
C ILE A 150 -12.45 4.15 -11.43
N PRO A 151 -12.61 5.28 -12.16
CA PRO A 151 -12.83 6.59 -11.54
C PRO A 151 -13.98 6.59 -10.53
N LEU A 152 -15.09 5.92 -10.82
CA LEU A 152 -16.22 5.82 -9.92
C LEU A 152 -15.86 5.11 -8.61
N VAL A 153 -15.18 3.97 -8.71
CA VAL A 153 -14.70 3.22 -7.53
C VAL A 153 -13.73 4.08 -6.72
N VAL A 154 -12.74 4.70 -7.36
CA VAL A 154 -11.75 5.55 -6.71
C VAL A 154 -12.40 6.72 -5.97
N ILE A 155 -13.30 7.46 -6.63
CA ILE A 155 -14.02 8.58 -6.02
C ILE A 155 -14.89 8.12 -4.86
N THR A 156 -15.63 7.02 -5.03
CA THR A 156 -16.51 6.49 -3.98
C THR A 156 -15.70 6.02 -2.76
N THR A 157 -14.59 5.32 -2.99
CA THR A 157 -13.72 4.86 -1.91
C THR A 157 -13.07 6.04 -1.20
N GLY A 158 -12.58 7.05 -1.95
CA GLY A 158 -11.99 8.26 -1.39
C GLY A 158 -13.00 9.06 -0.56
N PHE A 159 -14.22 9.23 -1.05
CA PHE A 159 -15.28 9.90 -0.32
C PHE A 159 -15.67 9.13 0.95
N ALA A 160 -15.78 7.80 0.87
CA ALA A 160 -16.06 6.97 2.03
C ALA A 160 -14.92 7.05 3.07
N SER A 161 -13.66 7.05 2.62
CA SER A 161 -12.51 7.23 3.51
C SER A 161 -12.57 8.58 4.24
N GLN A 162 -12.78 9.68 3.51
CA GLN A 162 -12.87 11.01 4.11
C GLN A 162 -14.01 11.16 5.11
N VAL A 163 -15.18 10.59 4.82
CA VAL A 163 -16.35 10.75 5.70
C VAL A 163 -16.28 9.86 6.95
N PHE A 164 -15.67 8.68 6.84
CA PHE A 164 -15.76 7.68 7.90
C PHE A 164 -14.45 7.38 8.61
N LEU A 165 -13.28 7.70 8.01
CA LEU A 165 -12.01 7.21 8.50
C LEU A 165 -10.90 8.27 8.66
N ASP A 166 -11.06 9.50 8.17
CA ASP A 166 -9.95 10.49 8.17
C ASP A 166 -9.39 10.75 9.57
N ASP A 167 -10.25 10.96 10.56
CA ASP A 167 -9.82 11.22 11.95
C ASP A 167 -9.14 9.99 12.57
N ASP A 168 -9.65 8.79 12.29
CA ASP A 168 -9.13 7.55 12.86
C ASP A 168 -7.84 7.09 12.18
N ILE A 169 -7.74 7.23 10.85
CA ILE A 169 -6.55 6.85 10.09
C ILE A 169 -5.37 7.76 10.44
N GLU A 170 -5.58 9.07 10.56
CA GLU A 170 -4.52 10.00 10.92
C GLU A 170 -4.00 9.77 12.34
N ALA A 171 -4.89 9.52 13.29
CA ALA A 171 -4.53 9.17 14.66
C ALA A 171 -3.76 7.84 14.74
N GLN A 172 -4.24 6.81 14.05
CA GLN A 172 -3.60 5.49 14.02
C GLN A 172 -2.25 5.52 13.28
N SER A 173 -2.15 6.23 12.16
CA SER A 173 -0.90 6.38 11.42
C SER A 173 0.19 7.06 12.25
N LYS A 174 -0.17 8.11 13.00
CA LYS A 174 0.75 8.76 13.95
C LYS A 174 1.15 7.83 15.09
N ALA A 175 0.20 7.08 15.65
CA ALA A 175 0.48 6.12 16.71
C ALA A 175 1.41 5.00 16.24
N VAL A 176 1.21 4.47 15.02
CA VAL A 176 2.06 3.44 14.41
C VAL A 176 3.47 3.97 14.18
N SER A 177 3.64 5.16 13.58
CA SER A 177 4.97 5.73 13.35
C SER A 177 5.71 6.00 14.65
N GLN A 178 5.06 6.55 15.67
CA GLN A 178 5.68 6.75 16.99
C GLN A 178 6.08 5.44 17.67
N THR A 179 5.29 4.39 17.48
CA THR A 179 5.60 3.07 18.03
C THR A 179 6.78 2.45 17.30
N VAL A 180 6.86 2.57 15.98
CA VAL A 180 8.00 2.11 15.16
C VAL A 180 9.27 2.84 15.57
N ASP A 181 9.23 4.15 15.76
CA ASP A 181 10.38 4.95 16.18
C ASP A 181 10.89 4.49 17.57
N LYS A 182 9.98 4.35 18.55
CA LYS A 182 10.32 3.85 19.88
C LYS A 182 10.92 2.43 19.87
N LEU A 183 10.34 1.54 19.09
CA LEU A 183 10.84 0.17 18.94
C LEU A 183 12.21 0.15 18.25
N THR A 184 12.43 1.01 17.27
CA THR A 184 13.71 1.15 16.59
C THR A 184 14.79 1.65 17.55
N ASP A 185 14.47 2.63 18.39
CA ASP A 185 15.39 3.16 19.42
C ASP A 185 15.71 2.09 20.45
N GLN A 186 14.73 1.32 20.90
CA GLN A 186 14.94 0.20 21.82
C GLN A 186 15.78 -0.91 21.20
N ALA A 187 15.55 -1.27 19.95
CA ALA A 187 16.33 -2.28 19.24
C ALA A 187 17.81 -1.84 19.07
N ASN A 188 18.03 -0.56 18.75
CA ASN A 188 19.36 0.01 18.64
C ASN A 188 20.08 0.04 20.01
N ALA A 189 19.38 0.41 21.08
CA ALA A 189 19.94 0.38 22.44
C ALA A 189 20.28 -1.04 22.87
N THR A 190 19.45 -2.03 22.57
CA THR A 190 19.68 -3.44 22.89
C THR A 190 20.85 -4.02 22.11
N SER A 191 21.00 -3.68 20.84
CA SER A 191 22.13 -4.12 20.01
C SER A 191 23.45 -3.50 20.49
N ALA A 192 23.47 -2.22 20.86
CA ALA A 192 24.64 -1.56 21.42
C ALA A 192 25.05 -2.16 22.79
N LEU A 193 24.06 -2.52 23.64
CA LEU A 193 24.32 -3.23 24.91
C LEU A 193 24.92 -4.62 24.68
N SER A 194 24.40 -5.36 23.70
CA SER A 194 24.91 -6.71 23.38
C SER A 194 26.33 -6.66 22.82
N GLU A 195 26.68 -5.65 22.05
CA GLU A 195 28.02 -5.46 21.49
C GLU A 195 29.02 -5.05 22.57
N ASN A 196 28.62 -4.17 23.51
CA ASN A 196 29.42 -3.83 24.68
C ASN A 196 29.66 -5.02 25.59
N MET A 197 28.66 -5.86 25.86
CA MET A 197 28.83 -7.07 26.63
C MET A 197 29.76 -8.08 25.96
N ARG A 198 29.63 -8.26 24.65
CA ARG A 198 30.54 -9.12 23.87
C ARG A 198 31.99 -8.67 23.94
N SER A 199 32.23 -7.36 23.81
CA SER A 199 33.58 -6.81 23.89
C SER A 199 34.18 -6.99 25.28
N GLN A 200 33.41 -6.82 26.37
CA GLN A 200 33.83 -7.07 27.73
C GLN A 200 34.14 -8.57 28.01
N ILE A 201 33.31 -9.49 27.54
CA ILE A 201 33.53 -10.92 27.65
C ILE A 201 34.79 -11.33 26.88
N THR A 202 35.01 -10.77 25.70
CA THR A 202 36.17 -11.05 24.87
C THR A 202 37.46 -10.55 25.55
N SER A 203 37.45 -9.35 26.11
CA SER A 203 38.60 -8.80 26.85
C SER A 203 38.90 -9.60 28.13
N GLN A 204 37.89 -9.98 28.91
CA GLN A 204 38.07 -10.85 30.09
C GLN A 204 38.65 -12.24 29.71
N LYS A 205 38.16 -12.84 28.63
CA LYS A 205 38.68 -14.12 28.12
C LYS A 205 40.13 -14.00 27.71
N GLN A 206 40.50 -12.89 27.04
CA GLN A 206 41.88 -12.65 26.65
C GLN A 206 42.81 -12.51 27.86
N THR A 207 42.40 -11.72 28.85
CA THR A 207 43.16 -11.57 30.12
C THR A 207 43.34 -12.88 30.85
N ALA A 208 42.30 -13.70 30.92
CA ALA A 208 42.37 -15.04 31.54
C ALA A 208 43.31 -16.00 30.78
N LEU A 209 43.32 -15.94 29.46
CA LEU A 209 44.24 -16.72 28.64
C LEU A 209 45.70 -16.27 28.79
N ASP A 210 45.95 -14.97 28.88
CA ASP A 210 47.28 -14.41 29.11
C ASP A 210 47.82 -14.80 30.52
N GLU A 211 46.95 -14.81 31.54
CA GLU A 211 47.28 -15.26 32.88
C GLU A 211 47.63 -16.76 32.91
N LEU A 212 46.86 -17.59 32.23
CA LEU A 212 47.14 -19.04 32.12
C LEU A 212 48.42 -19.33 31.33
N THR A 213 48.77 -18.53 30.34
CA THR A 213 50.04 -18.68 29.59
C THR A 213 51.24 -18.30 30.43
N LEU A 214 51.14 -17.28 31.27
CA LEU A 214 52.15 -16.86 32.22
C LEU A 214 52.43 -17.96 33.27
N LEU A 215 51.38 -18.53 33.89
CA LEU A 215 51.48 -19.61 34.83
C LEU A 215 52.09 -20.88 34.24
N SER A 216 51.78 -21.18 32.99
CA SER A 216 52.34 -22.33 32.27
C SER A 216 53.81 -22.18 31.92
N THR A 217 54.33 -20.94 31.79
CA THR A 217 55.75 -20.65 31.55
C THR A 217 56.55 -20.67 32.82
N GLU A 218 55.99 -20.28 33.98
CA GLU A 218 56.63 -20.37 35.29
C GLU A 218 56.83 -21.83 35.75
N GLN A 219 55.94 -22.74 35.44
CA GLN A 219 56.08 -24.16 35.78
C GLN A 219 57.13 -24.91 34.94
N ARG A 220 57.69 -24.30 33.90
CA ARG A 220 58.71 -24.92 33.05
C ARG A 220 60.13 -24.50 33.38
N GLN A 221 60.34 -23.62 34.36
CA GLN A 221 61.67 -23.30 34.90
C GLN A 221 61.92 -24.10 36.19
#